data_086a6043f15e8389199ca3d9eabf4d4b
#
_entry.id   086a6043f15e8389199ca3d9eabf4d4b
#
_cell.length_a   1.000
_cell.length_b   1.000
_cell.length_c   1.000
_cell.angle_alpha   90.00
_cell.angle_beta   90.00
_cell.angle_gamma   90.00
#
_symmetry.space_group_name_H-M   'P 1'
#
loop_
_entity.id
_entity.type
_entity.pdbx_description
1 polymer ?
#
loop_
_entity_poly.entity_id
_entity_poly.type
_entity_poly.pdbx_seq_one_letter_code
_entity_poly.pdbx_strand_id
1 'polypeptide(L)'
;MVVAGFSKAKEFQEYREAVIAQEFNLDEVSQRILNADGASWIKKVKDKSTCFQLDPFHRNKAVKEKIHEEAARDAVLELLREEEIEELFRYLEIYRNSLSDDSEIDDAEELIRYYENNREGLLSYQSQGLELPEPPEGVEYRNMGTMENHVWSVIAKRMKHGHRSWSRRGGNHLAKILAKNAVGNCVK
;
A
#
# COMPACT_ATOMS: atom_id res chain seq x y z
N MET A 1 -6.31 11.69 10.36
CA MET A 1 -5.67 10.93 11.46
C MET A 1 -4.37 10.32 11.00
N VAL A 2 -3.30 10.33 11.80
CA VAL A 2 -2.01 9.70 11.50
C VAL A 2 -1.56 8.90 12.74
N VAL A 3 -1.18 7.63 12.53
CA VAL A 3 -0.65 6.75 13.57
C VAL A 3 0.76 6.33 13.19
N ALA A 4 1.71 6.46 14.09
CA ALA A 4 3.09 6.03 13.87
C ALA A 4 3.72 5.48 15.15
N GLY A 5 4.66 4.56 15.02
CA GLY A 5 5.41 4.00 16.14
C GLY A 5 6.21 2.75 15.75
N PHE A 6 7.13 2.36 16.64
CA PHE A 6 7.97 1.16 16.50
C PHE A 6 7.47 0.09 17.48
N SER A 7 6.33 -0.52 17.16
CA SER A 7 5.70 -1.57 17.95
C SER A 7 5.75 -2.90 17.20
N LYS A 8 5.45 -4.00 17.86
CA LYS A 8 5.15 -5.27 17.18
C LYS A 8 3.86 -5.11 16.37
N ALA A 9 3.72 -5.87 15.30
CA ALA A 9 2.60 -5.76 14.37
C ALA A 9 1.23 -5.79 15.08
N LYS A 10 1.01 -6.73 16.01
CA LYS A 10 -0.23 -6.84 16.77
C LYS A 10 -0.50 -5.63 17.65
N GLU A 11 0.50 -5.17 18.40
CA GLU A 11 0.38 -3.98 19.27
C GLU A 11 0.09 -2.71 18.47
N PHE A 12 0.73 -2.59 17.28
CA PHE A 12 0.49 -1.46 16.38
C PHE A 12 -0.94 -1.47 15.83
N GLN A 13 -1.44 -2.64 15.48
CA GLN A 13 -2.81 -2.81 15.02
C GLN A 13 -3.82 -2.46 16.12
N GLU A 14 -3.66 -3.00 17.33
CA GLU A 14 -4.54 -2.70 18.46
C GLU A 14 -4.57 -1.19 18.73
N TYR A 15 -3.42 -0.53 18.69
CA TYR A 15 -3.33 0.91 18.83
C TYR A 15 -4.05 1.66 17.69
N ARG A 16 -3.85 1.22 16.43
CA ARG A 16 -4.53 1.80 15.27
C ARG A 16 -6.05 1.68 15.41
N GLU A 17 -6.56 0.51 15.73
CA GLU A 17 -8.00 0.27 15.91
C GLU A 17 -8.58 1.12 17.06
N ALA A 18 -7.87 1.24 18.17
CA ALA A 18 -8.30 2.10 19.27
C ALA A 18 -8.39 3.58 18.87
N VAL A 19 -7.46 4.05 18.03
CA VAL A 19 -7.49 5.43 17.52
C VAL A 19 -8.62 5.63 16.51
N ILE A 20 -8.89 4.64 15.64
CA ILE A 20 -10.02 4.68 14.70
C ILE A 20 -11.35 4.74 15.48
N ALA A 21 -11.50 3.92 16.51
CA ALA A 21 -12.71 3.88 17.34
C ALA A 21 -12.97 5.18 18.13
N GLN A 22 -11.96 6.01 18.35
CA GLN A 22 -12.14 7.34 18.95
C GLN A 22 -12.68 8.38 17.98
N GLU A 23 -12.43 8.21 16.67
CA GLU A 23 -12.79 9.16 15.62
C GLU A 23 -14.10 8.76 14.90
N PHE A 24 -14.39 7.46 14.83
CA PHE A 24 -15.50 6.91 14.05
C PHE A 24 -16.33 5.95 14.89
N ASN A 25 -17.65 5.98 14.71
CA ASN A 25 -18.54 4.94 15.21
C ASN A 25 -18.38 3.68 14.35
N LEU A 26 -17.68 2.68 14.88
CA LEU A 26 -17.36 1.46 14.14
C LEU A 26 -18.58 0.61 13.77
N ASP A 27 -19.69 0.75 14.51
CA ASP A 27 -20.95 0.05 14.21
C ASP A 27 -21.66 0.59 12.97
N GLU A 28 -21.31 1.82 12.55
CA GLU A 28 -21.85 2.47 11.36
C GLU A 28 -20.94 2.30 10.13
N VAL A 29 -19.76 1.71 10.29
CA VAL A 29 -18.81 1.50 9.18
C VAL A 29 -19.27 0.32 8.34
N SER A 30 -19.81 0.59 7.16
CA SER A 30 -20.28 -0.43 6.21
C SER A 30 -19.12 -1.11 5.46
N GLN A 31 -18.07 -0.38 5.12
CA GLN A 31 -16.93 -0.89 4.37
C GLN A 31 -15.60 -0.36 4.91
N ARG A 32 -14.59 -1.22 4.93
CA ARG A 32 -13.22 -0.87 5.25
C ARG A 32 -12.30 -1.21 4.09
N ILE A 33 -11.49 -0.26 3.68
CA ILE A 33 -10.50 -0.45 2.62
C ILE A 33 -9.12 -0.24 3.22
N LEU A 34 -8.26 -1.24 3.05
CA LEU A 34 -6.87 -1.21 3.48
C LEU A 34 -5.96 -1.09 2.27
N ASN A 35 -5.43 0.10 2.01
CA ASN A 35 -4.40 0.33 1.00
C ASN A 35 -3.02 0.19 1.64
N ALA A 36 -2.19 -0.75 1.17
CA ALA A 36 -0.89 -1.03 1.77
C ALA A 36 0.12 -1.65 0.77
N ASP A 37 1.38 -1.73 1.19
CA ASP A 37 2.52 -2.22 0.40
C ASP A 37 2.56 -3.76 0.18
N GLY A 38 1.59 -4.49 0.71
CA GLY A 38 1.50 -5.94 0.60
C GLY A 38 2.34 -6.71 1.62
N ALA A 39 2.92 -6.05 2.62
CA ALA A 39 3.67 -6.71 3.67
C ALA A 39 2.81 -7.77 4.40
N SER A 40 3.36 -8.96 4.59
CA SER A 40 2.63 -10.12 5.12
C SER A 40 2.00 -9.90 6.50
N TRP A 41 2.61 -9.05 7.34
CA TRP A 41 2.08 -8.74 8.67
C TRP A 41 0.78 -7.92 8.60
N ILE A 42 0.62 -7.08 7.57
CA ILE A 42 -0.58 -6.28 7.34
C ILE A 42 -1.75 -7.19 7.02
N LYS A 43 -1.54 -8.17 6.14
CA LYS A 43 -2.58 -9.15 5.76
C LYS A 43 -3.04 -10.04 6.91
N LYS A 44 -2.12 -10.40 7.82
CA LYS A 44 -2.44 -11.21 9.02
C LYS A 44 -3.35 -10.50 10.01
N VAL A 45 -3.42 -9.18 9.94
CA VAL A 45 -4.13 -8.34 10.90
C VAL A 45 -5.37 -7.65 10.31
N LYS A 46 -5.68 -7.87 9.02
CA LYS A 46 -6.94 -7.41 8.45
C LYS A 46 -8.08 -8.33 8.93
N ASP A 47 -9.23 -7.76 9.27
CA ASP A 47 -10.43 -8.55 9.46
C ASP A 47 -11.04 -8.99 8.11
N LYS A 48 -11.99 -9.95 8.17
CA LYS A 48 -12.59 -10.52 6.96
C LYS A 48 -13.45 -9.52 6.16
N SER A 49 -13.93 -8.46 6.80
CA SER A 49 -14.74 -7.41 6.18
C SER A 49 -13.91 -6.31 5.53
N THR A 50 -12.59 -6.32 5.76
CA THR A 50 -11.69 -5.31 5.18
C THR A 50 -11.27 -5.71 3.78
N CYS A 51 -11.63 -4.91 2.78
CA CYS A 51 -11.11 -5.02 1.42
C CYS A 51 -9.63 -4.61 1.40
N PHE A 52 -8.79 -5.41 0.79
CA PHE A 52 -7.38 -5.09 0.63
C PHE A 52 -7.11 -4.58 -0.79
N GLN A 53 -6.38 -3.47 -0.88
CA GLN A 53 -5.83 -2.97 -2.13
C GLN A 53 -4.32 -2.81 -1.99
N LEU A 54 -3.58 -3.35 -2.94
CA LEU A 54 -2.14 -3.14 -3.04
C LEU A 54 -1.89 -1.70 -3.50
N ASP A 55 -1.11 -0.96 -2.73
CA ASP A 55 -0.82 0.43 -3.04
C ASP A 55 -0.24 0.60 -4.44
N PRO A 56 -0.86 1.41 -5.34
CA PRO A 56 -0.43 1.54 -6.73
C PRO A 56 1.01 2.02 -6.90
N PHE A 57 1.53 2.82 -5.96
CA PHE A 57 2.93 3.24 -6.00
C PHE A 57 3.85 2.04 -5.81
N HIS A 58 3.63 1.22 -4.77
CA HIS A 58 4.44 0.03 -4.50
C HIS A 58 4.29 -1.03 -5.58
N ARG A 59 3.07 -1.23 -6.09
CA ARG A 59 2.77 -2.10 -7.23
C ARG A 59 3.60 -1.72 -8.47
N ASN A 60 3.50 -0.47 -8.90
CA ASN A 60 4.19 0.01 -10.10
C ASN A 60 5.72 0.14 -9.90
N LYS A 61 6.16 0.43 -8.67
CA LYS A 61 7.58 0.46 -8.31
C LYS A 61 8.22 -0.92 -8.47
N ALA A 62 7.54 -1.99 -8.04
CA ALA A 62 8.03 -3.35 -8.19
C ALA A 62 8.29 -3.71 -9.67
N VAL A 63 7.40 -3.32 -10.60
CA VAL A 63 7.63 -3.48 -12.04
C VAL A 63 8.92 -2.79 -12.49
N LYS A 64 9.09 -1.53 -12.10
CA LYS A 64 10.26 -0.73 -12.50
C LYS A 64 11.58 -1.25 -11.94
N GLU A 65 11.54 -1.91 -10.80
CA GLU A 65 12.72 -2.50 -10.14
C GLU A 65 13.05 -3.89 -10.67
N LYS A 66 12.05 -4.65 -11.15
CA LYS A 66 12.20 -6.08 -11.47
C LYS A 66 12.11 -6.41 -12.96
N ILE A 67 11.66 -5.50 -13.81
CA ILE A 67 11.64 -5.67 -15.26
C ILE A 67 12.61 -4.67 -15.90
N HIS A 68 13.66 -5.18 -16.53
CA HIS A 68 14.73 -4.35 -17.08
C HIS A 68 14.43 -3.84 -18.50
N GLU A 69 13.68 -4.60 -19.28
CA GLU A 69 13.27 -4.23 -20.63
C GLU A 69 12.12 -3.20 -20.59
N GLU A 70 12.30 -2.07 -21.29
CA GLU A 70 11.35 -0.96 -21.28
C GLU A 70 9.98 -1.36 -21.86
N ALA A 71 9.99 -2.07 -23.00
CA ALA A 71 8.76 -2.51 -23.64
C ALA A 71 7.95 -3.48 -22.76
N ALA A 72 8.63 -4.39 -22.05
CA ALA A 72 8.00 -5.31 -21.11
C ALA A 72 7.43 -4.57 -19.88
N ARG A 73 8.16 -3.57 -19.36
CA ARG A 73 7.65 -2.70 -18.29
C ARG A 73 6.37 -1.99 -18.68
N ASP A 74 6.36 -1.39 -19.86
CA ASP A 74 5.19 -0.64 -20.34
C ASP A 74 4.00 -1.54 -20.54
N ALA A 75 4.19 -2.73 -21.11
CA ALA A 75 3.13 -3.74 -21.26
C ALA A 75 2.55 -4.18 -19.90
N VAL A 76 3.40 -4.47 -18.92
CA VAL A 76 2.96 -4.86 -17.57
C VAL A 76 2.22 -3.72 -16.86
N LEU A 77 2.72 -2.48 -16.97
CA LEU A 77 2.05 -1.31 -16.39
C LEU A 77 0.69 -1.03 -17.04
N GLU A 78 0.57 -1.28 -18.34
CA GLU A 78 -0.71 -1.17 -19.07
C GLU A 78 -1.72 -2.23 -18.58
N LEU A 79 -1.32 -3.50 -18.50
CA LEU A 79 -2.18 -4.57 -17.99
C LEU A 79 -2.64 -4.31 -16.55
N LEU A 80 -1.76 -3.74 -15.72
CA LEU A 80 -2.13 -3.32 -14.37
C LEU A 80 -3.09 -2.13 -14.36
N ARG A 81 -2.99 -1.21 -15.31
CA ARG A 81 -3.87 -0.05 -15.46
C ARG A 81 -5.27 -0.45 -15.90
N GLU A 82 -5.33 -1.38 -16.86
CA GLU A 82 -6.59 -1.93 -17.37
C GLU A 82 -7.18 -3.02 -16.45
N GLU A 83 -6.47 -3.37 -15.37
CA GLU A 83 -6.88 -4.39 -14.39
C GLU A 83 -7.06 -5.80 -15.00
N GLU A 84 -6.34 -6.08 -16.09
CA GLU A 84 -6.35 -7.36 -16.81
C GLU A 84 -5.45 -8.39 -16.11
N ILE A 85 -5.88 -8.86 -14.93
CA ILE A 85 -5.04 -9.63 -13.99
C ILE A 85 -4.62 -10.99 -14.57
N GLU A 86 -5.51 -11.69 -15.28
CA GLU A 86 -5.17 -13.00 -15.87
C GLU A 86 -4.15 -12.85 -17.00
N GLU A 87 -4.29 -11.83 -17.84
CA GLU A 87 -3.34 -11.51 -18.90
C GLU A 87 -2.00 -11.04 -18.33
N LEU A 88 -2.02 -10.30 -17.23
CA LEU A 88 -0.82 -9.88 -16.51
C LEU A 88 0.03 -11.10 -16.11
N PHE A 89 -0.56 -12.08 -15.46
CA PHE A 89 0.18 -13.28 -15.03
C PHE A 89 0.67 -14.10 -16.24
N ARG A 90 -0.15 -14.24 -17.27
CA ARG A 90 0.24 -14.91 -18.52
C ARG A 90 1.44 -14.20 -19.17
N TYR A 91 1.39 -12.88 -19.26
CA TYR A 91 2.48 -12.08 -19.83
C TYR A 91 3.78 -12.24 -19.03
N LEU A 92 3.69 -12.12 -17.69
CA LEU A 92 4.86 -12.28 -16.81
C LEU A 92 5.50 -13.67 -16.92
N GLU A 93 4.72 -14.73 -17.06
CA GLU A 93 5.24 -16.10 -17.29
C GLU A 93 5.95 -16.20 -18.65
N ILE A 94 5.39 -15.64 -19.72
CA ILE A 94 6.01 -15.60 -21.05
C ILE A 94 7.31 -14.80 -20.99
N TYR A 95 7.29 -13.64 -20.36
CA TYR A 95 8.47 -12.79 -20.18
C TYR A 95 9.58 -13.54 -19.44
N ARG A 96 9.28 -14.11 -18.29
CA ARG A 96 10.26 -14.92 -17.53
C ARG A 96 10.87 -16.03 -18.39
N ASN A 97 10.07 -16.76 -19.17
CA ASN A 97 10.52 -17.86 -20.02
C ASN A 97 11.36 -17.39 -21.23
N SER A 98 11.29 -16.12 -21.61
CA SER A 98 12.09 -15.53 -22.69
C SER A 98 13.48 -15.06 -22.23
N LEU A 99 13.70 -14.94 -20.92
CA LEU A 99 14.94 -14.47 -20.33
C LEU A 99 16.00 -15.56 -20.36
N SER A 100 17.27 -15.15 -20.45
CA SER A 100 18.43 -16.04 -20.45
C SER A 100 19.43 -15.72 -19.32
N ASP A 101 19.29 -14.56 -18.68
CA ASP A 101 20.12 -14.15 -17.55
C ASP A 101 19.47 -14.59 -16.25
N ASP A 102 20.23 -15.33 -15.43
CA ASP A 102 19.72 -15.88 -14.18
C ASP A 102 19.23 -14.78 -13.19
N SER A 103 19.89 -13.63 -13.16
CA SER A 103 19.48 -12.50 -12.29
C SER A 103 18.16 -11.89 -12.74
N GLU A 104 17.94 -11.77 -14.05
CA GLU A 104 16.69 -11.24 -14.59
C GLU A 104 15.54 -12.27 -14.39
N ILE A 105 15.84 -13.56 -14.48
CA ILE A 105 14.88 -14.64 -14.17
C ILE A 105 14.47 -14.55 -12.70
N ASP A 106 15.43 -14.43 -11.78
CA ASP A 106 15.16 -14.30 -10.34
C ASP A 106 14.29 -13.07 -10.06
N ASP A 107 14.58 -11.93 -10.67
CA ASP A 107 13.82 -10.69 -10.54
C ASP A 107 12.38 -10.84 -11.06
N ALA A 108 12.19 -11.49 -12.20
CA ALA A 108 10.86 -11.77 -12.75
C ALA A 108 10.06 -12.71 -11.85
N GLU A 109 10.70 -13.77 -11.30
CA GLU A 109 10.07 -14.69 -10.35
C GLU A 109 9.70 -14.04 -9.02
N GLU A 110 10.54 -13.12 -8.52
CA GLU A 110 10.21 -12.34 -7.33
C GLU A 110 8.99 -11.44 -7.56
N LEU A 111 8.88 -10.81 -8.73
CA LEU A 111 7.73 -9.99 -9.09
C LEU A 111 6.45 -10.83 -9.20
N ILE A 112 6.50 -11.98 -9.89
CA ILE A 112 5.37 -12.90 -10.00
C ILE A 112 4.91 -13.32 -8.61
N ARG A 113 5.83 -13.78 -7.76
CA ARG A 113 5.53 -14.19 -6.37
C ARG A 113 4.95 -13.06 -5.54
N TYR A 114 5.46 -11.84 -5.70
CA TYR A 114 4.92 -10.66 -5.01
C TYR A 114 3.48 -10.40 -5.43
N TYR A 115 3.17 -10.49 -6.72
CA TYR A 115 1.81 -10.30 -7.22
C TYR A 115 0.86 -11.43 -6.88
N GLU A 116 1.30 -12.69 -6.94
CA GLU A 116 0.51 -13.82 -6.48
C GLU A 116 0.12 -13.70 -5.01
N ASN A 117 1.09 -13.33 -4.16
CA ASN A 117 0.86 -13.10 -2.74
C ASN A 117 -0.12 -11.94 -2.47
N ASN A 118 -0.30 -11.04 -3.42
CA ASN A 118 -1.14 -9.85 -3.31
C ASN A 118 -2.29 -9.83 -4.33
N ARG A 119 -2.61 -10.96 -4.96
CA ARG A 119 -3.53 -11.06 -6.10
C ARG A 119 -4.88 -10.40 -5.83
N GLU A 120 -5.47 -10.60 -4.66
CA GLU A 120 -6.73 -9.97 -4.26
C GLU A 120 -6.68 -8.44 -4.26
N GLY A 121 -5.50 -7.85 -4.04
CA GLY A 121 -5.29 -6.41 -3.97
C GLY A 121 -4.78 -5.77 -5.26
N LEU A 122 -4.58 -6.52 -6.33
CA LEU A 122 -4.13 -5.96 -7.62
C LEU A 122 -5.22 -5.12 -8.30
N LEU A 123 -6.48 -5.47 -8.11
CA LEU A 123 -7.64 -4.68 -8.51
C LEU A 123 -7.81 -3.45 -7.60
N SER A 124 -8.31 -2.35 -8.15
CA SER A 124 -8.76 -1.22 -7.33
C SER A 124 -9.95 -1.64 -6.46
N TYR A 125 -10.14 -0.98 -5.32
CA TYR A 125 -11.29 -1.25 -4.47
C TYR A 125 -12.63 -1.06 -5.20
N GLN A 126 -12.67 -0.20 -6.21
CA GLN A 126 -13.84 0.07 -7.03
C GLN A 126 -14.20 -1.13 -7.91
N SER A 127 -13.21 -1.90 -8.36
CA SER A 127 -13.38 -3.07 -9.23
C SER A 127 -13.51 -4.40 -8.46
N GLN A 128 -13.40 -4.37 -7.12
CA GLN A 128 -13.50 -5.58 -6.28
C GLN A 128 -14.94 -5.98 -5.93
N GLY A 129 -15.95 -5.40 -6.59
CA GLY A 129 -17.37 -5.74 -6.40
C GLY A 129 -17.94 -5.33 -5.04
N LEU A 130 -17.37 -4.31 -4.40
CA LEU A 130 -17.89 -3.76 -3.16
C LEU A 130 -19.16 -2.97 -3.39
N GLU A 131 -20.16 -3.16 -2.52
CA GLU A 131 -21.33 -2.28 -2.44
C GLU A 131 -20.93 -0.98 -1.73
N LEU A 132 -20.45 -0.02 -2.52
CA LEU A 132 -20.09 1.29 -1.98
C LEU A 132 -21.35 2.17 -1.87
N PRO A 133 -21.52 2.94 -0.77
CA PRO A 133 -22.61 3.90 -0.68
C PRO A 133 -22.47 4.97 -1.75
N GLU A 134 -23.59 5.57 -2.18
CA GLU A 134 -23.52 6.71 -3.10
C GLU A 134 -22.73 7.86 -2.47
N PRO A 135 -21.76 8.45 -3.19
CA PRO A 135 -21.03 9.58 -2.67
C PRO A 135 -21.95 10.80 -2.53
N PRO A 136 -21.68 11.69 -1.57
CA PRO A 136 -22.41 12.96 -1.47
C PRO A 136 -22.34 13.76 -2.77
N GLU A 137 -23.35 14.61 -3.02
CA GLU A 137 -23.40 15.46 -4.21
C GLU A 137 -22.10 16.27 -4.39
N GLY A 138 -21.53 16.21 -5.59
CA GLY A 138 -20.26 16.88 -5.94
C GLY A 138 -18.99 16.18 -5.44
N VAL A 139 -19.10 14.98 -4.88
CA VAL A 139 -17.97 14.15 -4.44
C VAL A 139 -17.89 12.90 -5.28
N GLU A 140 -16.70 12.55 -5.74
CA GLU A 140 -16.43 11.32 -6.48
C GLU A 140 -15.45 10.43 -5.69
N TYR A 141 -15.64 9.12 -5.81
CA TYR A 141 -14.66 8.16 -5.33
C TYR A 141 -13.37 8.27 -6.13
N ARG A 142 -12.25 8.41 -5.44
CA ARG A 142 -10.94 8.54 -6.06
C ARG A 142 -10.09 7.31 -5.80
N ASN A 143 -9.18 7.03 -6.72
CA ASN A 143 -8.18 5.99 -6.53
C ASN A 143 -7.34 6.28 -5.28
N MET A 144 -7.08 5.25 -4.49
CA MET A 144 -6.20 5.32 -3.34
C MET A 144 -4.74 5.30 -3.82
N GLY A 145 -3.90 6.16 -3.32
CA GLY A 145 -2.49 6.26 -3.75
C GLY A 145 -1.72 7.43 -3.14
N THR A 146 -2.33 8.17 -2.19
CA THR A 146 -1.70 9.35 -1.56
C THR A 146 -0.89 9.02 -0.31
N MET A 147 -0.89 7.77 0.15
CA MET A 147 -0.27 7.37 1.41
C MET A 147 1.25 7.64 1.43
N GLU A 148 1.95 7.33 0.33
CA GLU A 148 3.40 7.55 0.25
C GLU A 148 3.78 9.02 0.41
N ASN A 149 3.02 9.94 -0.20
CA ASN A 149 3.22 11.36 -0.03
C ASN A 149 3.01 11.81 1.42
N HIS A 150 2.04 11.23 2.12
CA HIS A 150 1.80 11.52 3.54
C HIS A 150 2.91 10.95 4.42
N VAL A 151 3.34 9.71 4.20
CA VAL A 151 4.47 9.11 4.92
C VAL A 151 5.72 9.93 4.70
N TRP A 152 5.99 10.34 3.46
CA TRP A 152 7.15 11.16 3.14
C TRP A 152 7.09 12.54 3.80
N SER A 153 5.99 13.26 3.65
CA SER A 153 5.83 14.64 4.15
C SER A 153 5.80 14.72 5.68
N VAL A 154 5.18 13.75 6.36
CA VAL A 154 5.04 13.73 7.81
C VAL A 154 6.27 13.15 8.49
N ILE A 155 6.77 11.99 8.03
CA ILE A 155 7.77 11.19 8.72
C ILE A 155 9.12 11.23 8.01
N ALA A 156 9.19 10.76 6.74
CA ALA A 156 10.44 10.43 6.08
C ALA A 156 11.31 11.66 5.85
N LYS A 157 10.74 12.77 5.40
CA LYS A 157 11.46 14.04 5.20
C LYS A 157 12.17 14.54 6.46
N ARG A 158 11.62 14.25 7.64
CA ARG A 158 12.18 14.70 8.92
C ARG A 158 13.12 13.69 9.55
N MET A 159 12.89 12.40 9.29
CA MET A 159 13.64 11.33 9.96
C MET A 159 14.74 10.71 9.11
N LYS A 160 14.61 10.68 7.75
CA LYS A 160 15.56 9.99 6.87
C LYS A 160 16.63 10.90 6.25
N HIS A 161 16.46 12.23 6.23
CA HIS A 161 17.39 13.14 5.55
C HIS A 161 18.40 13.80 6.49
N GLY A 162 19.55 14.22 5.95
CA GLY A 162 20.55 15.04 6.65
C GLY A 162 21.45 14.24 7.58
N HIS A 163 21.86 13.01 7.22
CA HIS A 163 22.76 12.14 7.99
C HIS A 163 22.29 11.91 9.45
N ARG A 164 20.99 11.93 9.67
CA ARG A 164 20.40 11.73 10.99
C ARG A 164 20.36 10.26 11.34
N SER A 165 20.86 9.92 12.52
CA SER A 165 20.68 8.61 13.13
C SER A 165 19.85 8.76 14.40
N TRP A 166 19.02 7.77 14.67
CA TRP A 166 18.10 7.78 15.81
C TRP A 166 18.30 6.53 16.63
N SER A 167 18.38 6.65 17.95
CA SER A 167 18.15 5.50 18.79
C SER A 167 16.72 4.98 18.56
N ARG A 168 16.49 3.69 18.74
CA ARG A 168 15.14 3.10 18.59
C ARG A 168 14.09 3.84 19.43
N ARG A 169 14.43 4.20 20.67
CA ARG A 169 13.56 4.96 21.58
C ARG A 169 13.31 6.39 21.07
N GLY A 170 14.36 7.09 20.67
CA GLY A 170 14.27 8.47 20.17
C GLY A 170 13.47 8.54 18.86
N GLY A 171 13.75 7.64 17.92
CA GLY A 171 13.00 7.54 16.66
C GLY A 171 11.52 7.23 16.87
N ASN A 172 11.18 6.33 17.81
CA ASN A 172 9.80 6.03 18.15
C ASN A 172 9.05 7.23 18.74
N HIS A 173 9.69 7.97 19.67
CA HIS A 173 9.08 9.17 20.23
C HIS A 173 8.88 10.26 19.19
N LEU A 174 9.87 10.49 18.33
CA LEU A 174 9.77 11.49 17.26
C LEU A 174 8.67 11.13 16.26
N ALA A 175 8.57 9.87 15.83
CA ALA A 175 7.52 9.42 14.93
C ALA A 175 6.12 9.69 15.50
N LYS A 176 5.91 9.41 16.79
CA LYS A 176 4.63 9.69 17.49
C LYS A 176 4.31 11.19 17.57
N ILE A 177 5.32 12.03 17.85
CA ILE A 177 5.15 13.48 17.90
C ILE A 177 4.79 14.02 16.50
N LEU A 178 5.48 13.56 15.46
CA LEU A 178 5.21 13.99 14.09
C LEU A 178 3.80 13.57 13.63
N ALA A 179 3.37 12.36 13.97
CA ALA A 179 2.02 11.88 13.69
C ALA A 179 0.96 12.75 14.38
N LYS A 180 1.14 13.06 15.67
CA LYS A 180 0.22 13.90 16.45
C LYS A 180 0.13 15.32 15.87
N ASN A 181 1.26 15.93 15.50
CA ASN A 181 1.29 17.29 14.94
C ASN A 181 0.66 17.36 13.55
N ALA A 182 0.72 16.28 12.76
CA ALA A 182 0.08 16.23 11.45
C ALA A 182 -1.46 16.30 11.56
N VAL A 183 -2.04 15.77 12.61
CA VAL A 183 -3.49 15.83 12.89
C VAL A 183 -3.91 17.26 13.27
N GLY A 184 -3.13 17.95 14.11
CA GLY A 184 -3.42 19.31 14.54
C GLY A 184 -3.35 20.37 13.44
N ASN A 185 -2.65 20.10 12.34
CA ASN A 185 -2.54 21.02 11.19
C ASN A 185 -3.63 20.81 10.12
N CYS A 186 -4.44 19.78 10.21
CA CYS A 186 -5.59 19.55 9.31
C CYS A 186 -6.89 20.22 9.77
N VAL A 187 -6.86 20.89 10.93
CA VAL A 187 -8.02 21.60 11.51
C VAL A 187 -7.77 23.12 11.47
N LYS A 188 -7.49 23.64 10.27
CA LYS A 188 -7.55 25.10 10.02
C LYS A 188 -8.18 25.32 8.67
#